data_9f21c836e55fb162dcd1bc2f5aa14755
#
_entry.id   9f21c836e55fb162dcd1bc2f5aa14755
#
_cell.length_a   1.000
_cell.length_b   1.000
_cell.length_c   1.000
_cell.angle_alpha   90.00
_cell.angle_beta   90.00
_cell.angle_gamma   90.00
#
_symmetry.space_group_name_H-M   'P 1'
#
loop_
_entity.id
_entity.type
_entity.pdbx_description
1 polymer ?
#
loop_
_entity_poly.entity_id
_entity_poly.type
_entity_poly.pdbx_seq_one_letter_code
_entity_poly.pdbx_strand_id
1 'polypeptide(L)'
;EFILLRMDAPAATLTLCGLPGNMQLAAPSGTTTLAAAYLAAGPARAAQLLGDTLGTAPQHYLAATPSCYASFWEQGTTVRLDMAALQEDTDPHQNFVAEIEAATAETALRDLGAEQTDAGAARLLAAYTAALFRQNPQQLAALPGQARQASARILTDLQAQDWNTLESVFNYFSTVPALVVETV
;
A
#
# COMPACT_ATOMS: atom_id res chain seq x y z
N GLU A 1 3.92 3.68 -7.99
CA GLU A 1 2.77 2.91 -7.51
C GLU A 1 2.25 3.53 -6.23
N PHE A 2 0.94 3.47 -5.99
CA PHE A 2 0.30 4.17 -4.88
C PHE A 2 -0.72 3.26 -4.21
N ILE A 3 -0.82 3.34 -2.88
CA ILE A 3 -1.85 2.68 -2.07
C ILE A 3 -2.49 3.72 -1.17
N LEU A 4 -3.81 3.74 -1.15
CA LEU A 4 -4.57 4.42 -0.11
C LEU A 4 -4.92 3.40 0.97
N LEU A 5 -4.46 3.67 2.20
CA LEU A 5 -4.75 2.83 3.36
C LEU A 5 -5.74 3.54 4.28
N ARG A 6 -6.86 2.88 4.58
CA ARG A 6 -7.80 3.29 5.61
C ARG A 6 -7.70 2.34 6.81
N MET A 7 -7.58 2.92 7.98
CA MET A 7 -7.56 2.20 9.25
C MET A 7 -8.81 2.55 10.05
N ASP A 8 -9.60 1.54 10.39
CA ASP A 8 -10.79 1.66 11.24
C ASP A 8 -10.58 0.79 12.49
N ALA A 9 -10.00 1.39 13.52
CA ALA A 9 -9.66 0.67 14.75
C ALA A 9 -10.92 0.14 15.49
N PRO A 10 -12.03 0.91 15.63
CA PRO A 10 -13.27 0.39 16.21
C PRO A 10 -13.83 -0.83 15.47
N ALA A 11 -13.75 -0.86 14.15
CA ALA A 11 -14.22 -1.97 13.33
C ALA A 11 -13.17 -3.09 13.18
N ALA A 12 -11.95 -2.89 13.67
CA ALA A 12 -10.80 -3.77 13.44
C ALA A 12 -10.59 -4.06 11.94
N THR A 13 -10.65 -3.01 11.10
CA THR A 13 -10.57 -3.14 9.65
C THR A 13 -9.43 -2.30 9.08
N LEU A 14 -8.66 -2.91 8.18
CA LEU A 14 -7.70 -2.26 7.29
C LEU A 14 -8.20 -2.39 5.85
N THR A 15 -8.45 -1.28 5.19
CA THR A 15 -8.85 -1.26 3.77
C THR A 15 -7.72 -0.68 2.94
N LEU A 16 -7.30 -1.42 1.91
CA LEU A 16 -6.28 -1.01 0.96
C LEU A 16 -6.89 -0.81 -0.42
N CYS A 17 -6.63 0.34 -1.02
CA CYS A 17 -7.00 0.64 -2.39
C CYS A 17 -5.74 0.94 -3.19
N GLY A 18 -5.50 0.14 -4.22
CA GLY A 18 -4.44 0.41 -5.20
C GLY A 18 -4.85 1.55 -6.13
N LEU A 19 -4.03 2.58 -6.23
CA LEU A 19 -4.30 3.73 -7.07
C LEU A 19 -3.36 3.71 -8.29
N PRO A 20 -3.91 3.65 -9.52
CA PRO A 20 -3.08 3.66 -10.71
C PRO A 20 -2.38 5.01 -10.90
N GLY A 21 -1.13 4.98 -11.36
CA GLY A 21 -0.34 6.19 -11.56
C GLY A 21 -0.95 7.15 -12.60
N ASN A 22 -1.71 6.63 -13.57
CA ASN A 22 -2.43 7.40 -14.59
C ASN A 22 -3.81 7.91 -14.15
N MET A 23 -4.23 7.65 -12.89
CA MET A 23 -5.46 8.20 -12.32
C MET A 23 -5.51 9.71 -12.50
N GLN A 24 -6.60 10.21 -13.08
CA GLN A 24 -6.79 11.64 -13.33
C GLN A 24 -7.18 12.38 -12.05
N LEU A 25 -6.46 13.44 -11.76
CA LEU A 25 -6.69 14.31 -10.60
C LEU A 25 -7.11 15.70 -11.07
N ALA A 26 -8.04 16.31 -10.35
CA ALA A 26 -8.39 17.72 -10.53
C ALA A 26 -7.23 18.62 -10.05
N ALA A 27 -6.79 19.54 -10.89
CA ALA A 27 -5.77 20.53 -10.54
C ALA A 27 -6.24 21.95 -10.92
N PRO A 28 -5.73 23.01 -10.30
CA PRO A 28 -6.17 24.38 -10.57
C PRO A 28 -6.01 24.81 -12.05
N SER A 29 -5.08 24.19 -12.77
CA SER A 29 -4.81 24.47 -14.20
C SER A 29 -5.47 23.46 -15.16
N GLY A 30 -6.36 22.59 -14.68
CA GLY A 30 -7.00 21.54 -15.46
C GLY A 30 -6.88 20.17 -14.80
N THR A 31 -6.47 19.14 -15.54
CA THR A 31 -6.27 17.78 -15.02
C THR A 31 -4.80 17.39 -15.08
N THR A 32 -4.38 16.55 -14.14
CA THR A 32 -3.05 15.92 -14.11
C THR A 32 -3.19 14.46 -13.70
N THR A 33 -2.15 13.66 -13.85
CA THR A 33 -2.17 12.29 -13.30
C THR A 33 -1.56 12.25 -11.90
N LEU A 34 -1.91 11.23 -11.13
CA LEU A 34 -1.35 11.01 -9.79
C LEU A 34 0.19 10.90 -9.83
N ALA A 35 0.72 10.13 -10.81
CA ALA A 35 2.16 10.02 -10.99
C ALA A 35 2.81 11.35 -11.39
N ALA A 36 2.19 12.13 -12.30
CA ALA A 36 2.73 13.43 -12.71
C ALA A 36 2.71 14.44 -11.55
N ALA A 37 1.65 14.45 -10.74
CA ALA A 37 1.57 15.29 -9.55
C ALA A 37 2.68 14.97 -8.54
N TYR A 38 2.91 13.66 -8.30
CA TYR A 38 3.99 13.19 -7.43
C TYR A 38 5.38 13.57 -7.95
N LEU A 39 5.63 13.34 -9.23
CA LEU A 39 6.93 13.65 -9.85
C LEU A 39 7.23 15.16 -9.88
N ALA A 40 6.21 15.99 -10.09
CA ALA A 40 6.36 17.43 -10.18
C ALA A 40 6.58 18.12 -8.83
N ALA A 41 5.93 17.66 -7.77
CA ALA A 41 5.89 18.38 -6.49
C ALA A 41 5.87 17.48 -5.24
N GLY A 42 6.17 16.20 -5.41
CA GLY A 42 6.30 15.23 -4.32
C GLY A 42 4.99 14.72 -3.71
N PRO A 43 5.09 13.92 -2.64
CA PRO A 43 3.96 13.20 -2.08
C PRO A 43 2.91 14.13 -1.44
N ALA A 44 3.31 15.24 -0.84
CA ALA A 44 2.38 16.21 -0.24
C ALA A 44 1.39 16.77 -1.28
N ARG A 45 1.89 17.14 -2.46
CA ARG A 45 1.04 17.66 -3.54
C ARG A 45 0.16 16.58 -4.14
N ALA A 46 0.69 15.38 -4.32
CA ALA A 46 -0.09 14.24 -4.78
C ALA A 46 -1.25 13.91 -3.82
N ALA A 47 -0.99 13.87 -2.51
CA ALA A 47 -2.01 13.63 -1.49
C ALA A 47 -3.07 14.75 -1.46
N GLN A 48 -2.67 16.01 -1.58
CA GLN A 48 -3.61 17.14 -1.66
C GLN A 48 -4.55 17.02 -2.86
N LEU A 49 -4.02 16.84 -4.07
CA LEU A 49 -4.84 16.73 -5.28
C LEU A 49 -5.72 15.48 -5.28
N LEU A 50 -5.24 14.38 -4.69
CA LEU A 50 -6.04 13.19 -4.48
C LEU A 50 -7.23 13.49 -3.57
N GLY A 51 -7.01 14.19 -2.46
CA GLY A 51 -8.06 14.60 -1.54
C GLY A 51 -9.09 15.52 -2.20
N ASP A 52 -8.63 16.51 -2.96
CA ASP A 52 -9.51 17.41 -3.73
C ASP A 52 -10.36 16.62 -4.74
N THR A 53 -9.80 15.58 -5.35
CA THR A 53 -10.50 14.75 -6.34
C THR A 53 -11.51 13.79 -5.71
N LEU A 54 -11.14 13.16 -4.58
CA LEU A 54 -12.00 12.20 -3.89
C LEU A 54 -13.01 12.83 -2.92
N GLY A 55 -12.88 14.13 -2.64
CA GLY A 55 -13.67 14.83 -1.63
C GLY A 55 -13.33 14.46 -0.19
N THR A 56 -12.24 13.72 0.02
CA THR A 56 -11.73 13.30 1.34
C THR A 56 -10.21 13.27 1.29
N ALA A 57 -9.57 14.17 2.03
CA ALA A 57 -8.12 14.23 2.04
C ALA A 57 -7.51 13.06 2.85
N PRO A 58 -6.46 12.41 2.34
CA PRO A 58 -5.60 11.57 3.17
C PRO A 58 -5.09 12.37 4.36
N GLN A 59 -5.13 11.79 5.55
CA GLN A 59 -4.65 12.46 6.76
C GLN A 59 -3.13 12.60 6.76
N HIS A 60 -2.45 11.57 6.26
CA HIS A 60 -1.01 11.50 6.20
C HIS A 60 -0.55 10.82 4.91
N TYR A 61 0.71 11.02 4.56
CA TYR A 61 1.37 10.27 3.50
C TYR A 61 2.70 9.68 3.98
N LEU A 62 3.08 8.58 3.35
CA LEU A 62 4.39 7.97 3.48
C LEU A 62 4.85 7.51 2.10
N ALA A 63 6.01 7.97 1.67
CA ALA A 63 6.64 7.53 0.43
C ALA A 63 8.00 6.89 0.75
N ALA A 64 8.18 5.67 0.29
CA ALA A 64 9.40 4.90 0.46
C ALA A 64 9.82 4.28 -0.88
N THR A 65 11.10 4.01 -1.04
CA THR A 65 11.55 3.15 -2.14
C THR A 65 11.12 1.71 -1.89
N PRO A 66 10.96 0.88 -2.93
CA PRO A 66 10.62 -0.54 -2.75
C PRO A 66 11.56 -1.27 -1.81
N SER A 67 12.87 -1.04 -1.91
CA SER A 67 13.87 -1.64 -1.03
C SER A 67 13.76 -1.15 0.42
N CYS A 68 13.37 0.12 0.64
CA CYS A 68 13.10 0.63 1.97
C CYS A 68 11.84 -0.02 2.55
N TYR A 69 10.76 -0.13 1.76
CA TYR A 69 9.54 -0.81 2.18
C TYR A 69 9.78 -2.30 2.51
N ALA A 70 10.55 -2.99 1.67
CA ALA A 70 10.94 -4.38 1.94
C ALA A 70 11.69 -4.55 3.26
N SER A 71 12.50 -3.55 3.65
CA SER A 71 13.25 -3.58 4.93
C SER A 71 12.38 -3.42 6.18
N PHE A 72 11.08 -3.13 6.05
CA PHE A 72 10.14 -3.10 7.17
C PHE A 72 9.66 -4.50 7.58
N TRP A 73 9.94 -5.50 6.77
CA TRP A 73 9.55 -6.89 7.01
C TRP A 73 10.76 -7.71 7.42
N GLU A 74 10.54 -8.73 8.25
CA GLU A 74 11.60 -9.65 8.64
C GLU A 74 12.15 -10.39 7.40
N GLN A 75 13.43 -10.69 7.45
CA GLN A 75 14.06 -11.46 6.37
C GLN A 75 13.38 -12.82 6.19
N GLY A 76 13.11 -13.19 4.94
CA GLY A 76 12.39 -14.42 4.60
C GLY A 76 10.88 -14.32 4.74
N THR A 77 10.31 -13.13 5.04
CA THR A 77 8.85 -12.94 5.01
C THR A 77 8.33 -13.18 3.60
N THR A 78 7.43 -14.16 3.46
CA THR A 78 6.77 -14.52 2.19
C THR A 78 5.26 -14.37 2.30
N VAL A 79 4.62 -14.15 1.17
CA VAL A 79 3.15 -14.18 1.04
C VAL A 79 2.72 -15.01 -0.15
N ARG A 80 1.54 -15.57 -0.04
CA ARG A 80 0.88 -16.31 -1.11
C ARG A 80 -0.28 -15.49 -1.65
N LEU A 81 -0.25 -15.22 -2.96
CA LEU A 81 -1.30 -14.51 -3.69
C LEU A 81 -2.04 -15.48 -4.61
N ASP A 82 -3.35 -15.50 -4.50
CA ASP A 82 -4.21 -16.15 -5.47
C ASP A 82 -4.38 -15.23 -6.68
N MET A 83 -3.67 -15.53 -7.76
CA MET A 83 -3.67 -14.70 -8.96
C MET A 83 -5.00 -14.81 -9.72
N ALA A 84 -5.77 -15.91 -9.54
CA ALA A 84 -7.08 -16.04 -10.17
C ALA A 84 -8.07 -14.96 -9.67
N ALA A 85 -7.97 -14.59 -8.40
CA ALA A 85 -8.82 -13.55 -7.81
C ALA A 85 -8.49 -12.11 -8.27
N LEU A 86 -7.36 -11.92 -8.96
CA LEU A 86 -6.85 -10.60 -9.36
C LEU A 86 -6.99 -10.31 -10.86
N GLN A 87 -7.37 -11.31 -11.65
CA GLN A 87 -7.52 -11.19 -13.11
C GLN A 87 -8.97 -10.86 -13.49
N GLU A 88 -9.15 -9.89 -14.40
CA GLU A 88 -10.48 -9.50 -14.90
C GLU A 88 -11.03 -10.49 -15.94
N ASP A 89 -10.17 -11.14 -16.71
CA ASP A 89 -10.50 -12.19 -17.69
C ASP A 89 -9.90 -13.52 -17.23
N THR A 90 -10.72 -14.34 -16.62
CA THR A 90 -10.33 -15.67 -16.14
C THR A 90 -10.14 -16.62 -17.31
N ASP A 91 -8.93 -16.70 -17.84
CA ASP A 91 -8.48 -17.93 -18.48
C ASP A 91 -8.32 -18.99 -17.36
N PRO A 92 -9.13 -20.06 -17.36
CA PRO A 92 -9.08 -21.09 -16.32
C PRO A 92 -7.70 -21.77 -16.17
N HIS A 93 -6.83 -21.58 -17.15
CA HIS A 93 -5.47 -22.14 -17.17
C HIS A 93 -4.44 -21.27 -16.44
N GLN A 94 -4.81 -20.07 -15.96
CA GLN A 94 -3.94 -19.17 -15.20
C GLN A 94 -4.25 -19.14 -13.69
N ASN A 95 -4.97 -20.12 -13.17
CA ASN A 95 -5.21 -20.29 -11.74
C ASN A 95 -3.93 -20.78 -11.06
N PHE A 96 -3.09 -19.86 -10.63
CA PHE A 96 -1.90 -20.20 -9.85
C PHE A 96 -1.78 -19.33 -8.61
N VAL A 97 -1.09 -19.85 -7.61
CA VAL A 97 -0.72 -19.12 -6.40
C VAL A 97 0.72 -18.67 -6.56
N ALA A 98 0.93 -17.35 -6.59
CA ALA A 98 2.26 -16.77 -6.55
C ALA A 98 2.75 -16.74 -5.11
N GLU A 99 3.99 -17.20 -4.88
CA GLU A 99 4.70 -17.03 -3.61
C GLU A 99 5.75 -15.94 -3.79
N ILE A 100 5.62 -14.86 -3.00
CA ILE A 100 6.44 -13.64 -3.15
C ILE A 100 7.12 -13.35 -1.83
N GLU A 101 8.45 -13.30 -1.84
CA GLU A 101 9.25 -12.84 -0.71
C GLU A 101 9.29 -11.31 -0.69
N ALA A 102 9.17 -10.70 0.50
CA ALA A 102 9.17 -9.25 0.67
C ALA A 102 10.44 -8.58 0.12
N ALA A 103 11.59 -9.24 0.24
CA ALA A 103 12.88 -8.73 -0.25
C ALA A 103 12.94 -8.62 -1.79
N THR A 104 12.21 -9.46 -2.52
CA THR A 104 12.20 -9.51 -4.00
C THR A 104 10.88 -9.03 -4.61
N ALA A 105 9.98 -8.50 -3.78
CA ALA A 105 8.63 -8.13 -4.19
C ALA A 105 8.58 -7.13 -5.34
N GLU A 106 9.50 -6.16 -5.39
CA GLU A 106 9.55 -5.19 -6.50
C GLU A 106 9.67 -5.87 -7.86
N THR A 107 10.59 -6.82 -7.99
CA THR A 107 10.78 -7.56 -9.25
C THR A 107 9.61 -8.47 -9.53
N ALA A 108 9.17 -9.24 -8.53
CA ALA A 108 8.05 -10.17 -8.69
C ALA A 108 6.74 -9.46 -9.09
N LEU A 109 6.40 -8.35 -8.43
CA LEU A 109 5.19 -7.58 -8.76
C LEU A 109 5.28 -6.92 -10.13
N ARG A 110 6.47 -6.43 -10.53
CA ARG A 110 6.68 -5.88 -11.86
C ARG A 110 6.49 -6.95 -12.93
N ASP A 111 7.05 -8.15 -12.73
CA ASP A 111 6.95 -9.24 -13.71
C ASP A 111 5.50 -9.76 -13.81
N LEU A 112 4.81 -9.92 -12.68
CA LEU A 112 3.39 -10.30 -12.63
C LEU A 112 2.46 -9.22 -13.18
N GLY A 113 2.84 -7.96 -13.08
CA GLY A 113 2.09 -6.81 -13.58
C GLY A 113 2.41 -6.41 -15.02
N ALA A 114 3.42 -7.03 -15.66
CA ALA A 114 3.95 -6.58 -16.96
C ALA A 114 2.91 -6.61 -18.09
N GLU A 115 1.95 -7.53 -18.04
CA GLU A 115 0.88 -7.67 -19.02
C GLU A 115 -0.47 -7.07 -18.55
N GLN A 116 -0.48 -6.44 -17.37
CA GLN A 116 -1.69 -5.86 -16.80
C GLN A 116 -1.82 -4.38 -17.16
N THR A 117 -3.04 -3.86 -17.05
CA THR A 117 -3.29 -2.40 -17.07
C THR A 117 -2.70 -1.74 -15.83
N ASP A 118 -2.50 -0.41 -15.86
CA ASP A 118 -2.08 0.36 -14.68
C ASP A 118 -3.01 0.12 -13.47
N ALA A 119 -4.30 -0.05 -13.71
CA ALA A 119 -5.27 -0.39 -12.67
C ALA A 119 -5.07 -1.81 -12.14
N GLY A 120 -4.75 -2.77 -13.01
CA GLY A 120 -4.41 -4.14 -12.63
C GLY A 120 -3.15 -4.22 -11.78
N ALA A 121 -2.09 -3.50 -12.19
CA ALA A 121 -0.86 -3.41 -11.41
C ALA A 121 -1.08 -2.75 -10.03
N ALA A 122 -1.91 -1.72 -9.96
CA ALA A 122 -2.28 -1.08 -8.68
C ALA A 122 -3.06 -2.04 -7.76
N ARG A 123 -4.01 -2.81 -8.31
CA ARG A 123 -4.73 -3.86 -7.56
C ARG A 123 -3.79 -4.97 -7.08
N LEU A 124 -2.85 -5.39 -7.91
CA LEU A 124 -1.85 -6.39 -7.54
C LEU A 124 -1.01 -5.93 -6.35
N LEU A 125 -0.56 -4.67 -6.36
CA LEU A 125 0.18 -4.08 -5.23
C LEU A 125 -0.67 -4.02 -3.95
N ALA A 126 -1.94 -3.60 -4.04
CA ALA A 126 -2.85 -3.58 -2.90
C ALA A 126 -3.09 -4.99 -2.35
N ALA A 127 -3.32 -5.96 -3.22
CA ALA A 127 -3.52 -7.36 -2.84
C ALA A 127 -2.27 -7.97 -2.18
N TYR A 128 -1.09 -7.68 -2.71
CA TYR A 128 0.18 -8.08 -2.10
C TYR A 128 0.34 -7.47 -0.69
N THR A 129 0.10 -6.17 -0.54
CA THR A 129 0.21 -5.50 0.76
C THR A 129 -0.83 -6.04 1.76
N ALA A 130 -2.06 -6.29 1.31
CA ALA A 130 -3.08 -6.91 2.13
C ALA A 130 -2.70 -8.34 2.56
N ALA A 131 -2.07 -9.10 1.66
CA ALA A 131 -1.58 -10.45 1.98
C ALA A 131 -0.45 -10.41 3.01
N LEU A 132 0.49 -9.45 2.90
CA LEU A 132 1.51 -9.22 3.93
C LEU A 132 0.87 -9.01 5.30
N PHE A 133 -0.13 -8.16 5.41
CA PHE A 133 -0.81 -7.86 6.67
C PHE A 133 -1.59 -9.07 7.19
N ARG A 134 -2.33 -9.78 6.34
CA ARG A 134 -3.14 -10.94 6.74
C ARG A 134 -2.31 -12.15 7.16
N GLN A 135 -1.21 -12.42 6.44
CA GLN A 135 -0.42 -13.63 6.64
C GLN A 135 0.68 -13.44 7.69
N ASN A 136 1.02 -12.18 8.03
CA ASN A 136 2.05 -11.85 9.01
C ASN A 136 1.55 -10.86 10.10
N PRO A 137 0.43 -11.13 10.77
CA PRO A 137 -0.18 -10.19 11.71
C PRO A 137 0.75 -9.86 12.89
N GLN A 138 1.62 -10.77 13.30
CA GLN A 138 2.58 -10.56 14.39
C GLN A 138 3.64 -9.50 14.05
N GLN A 139 3.91 -9.25 12.77
CA GLN A 139 4.85 -8.21 12.34
C GLN A 139 4.22 -6.82 12.26
N LEU A 140 2.86 -6.74 12.25
CA LEU A 140 2.16 -5.44 12.15
C LEU A 140 2.57 -4.46 13.25
N ALA A 141 2.68 -4.93 14.49
CA ALA A 141 3.07 -4.08 15.61
C ALA A 141 4.43 -3.39 15.44
N ALA A 142 5.35 -4.03 14.71
CA ALA A 142 6.69 -3.52 14.49
C ALA A 142 6.78 -2.49 13.35
N LEU A 143 5.83 -2.51 12.38
CA LEU A 143 5.90 -1.72 11.15
C LEU A 143 6.07 -0.21 11.39
N PRO A 144 5.27 0.47 12.25
CA PRO A 144 5.45 1.90 12.46
C PRO A 144 6.82 2.24 13.07
N GLY A 145 7.30 1.42 14.00
CA GLY A 145 8.62 1.60 14.61
C GLY A 145 9.76 1.44 13.61
N GLN A 146 9.67 0.47 12.71
CA GLN A 146 10.65 0.24 11.64
C GLN A 146 10.63 1.38 10.61
N ALA A 147 9.44 1.84 10.20
CA ALA A 147 9.29 2.98 9.32
C ALA A 147 9.85 4.27 9.95
N ARG A 148 9.59 4.50 11.24
CA ARG A 148 10.15 5.61 12.01
C ARG A 148 11.69 5.57 12.09
N GLN A 149 12.27 4.40 12.30
CA GLN A 149 13.73 4.22 12.27
C GLN A 149 14.31 4.50 10.87
N ALA A 150 13.56 4.24 9.83
CA ALA A 150 13.92 4.52 8.44
C ALA A 150 13.60 5.97 8.01
N SER A 151 13.23 6.86 8.91
CA SER A 151 12.75 8.22 8.60
C SER A 151 13.68 9.05 7.69
N ALA A 152 14.99 8.80 7.71
CA ALA A 152 15.93 9.43 6.79
C ALA A 152 15.83 8.91 5.34
N ARG A 153 15.11 7.82 5.09
CA ARG A 153 14.95 7.16 3.78
C ARG A 153 13.53 7.19 3.24
N ILE A 154 12.63 7.85 3.97
CA ILE A 154 11.22 8.02 3.58
C ILE A 154 10.84 9.49 3.54
N LEU A 155 9.80 9.82 2.77
CA LEU A 155 9.16 11.12 2.80
C LEU A 155 7.79 10.97 3.47
N THR A 156 7.54 11.76 4.51
CA THR A 156 6.29 11.70 5.27
C THR A 156 6.03 13.02 5.97
N ASP A 157 4.78 13.30 6.28
CA ASP A 157 4.33 14.42 7.13
C ASP A 157 4.07 13.99 8.58
N LEU A 158 4.26 12.69 8.90
CA LEU A 158 4.02 12.15 10.23
C LEU A 158 4.94 12.81 11.28
N GLN A 159 4.33 13.37 12.30
CA GLN A 159 5.01 13.95 13.46
C GLN A 159 5.17 12.89 14.57
N ALA A 160 5.89 13.22 15.64
CA ALA A 160 6.14 12.29 16.74
C ALA A 160 4.86 11.72 17.37
N GLN A 161 3.80 12.54 17.47
CA GLN A 161 2.51 12.11 18.00
C GLN A 161 1.80 11.14 17.06
N ASP A 162 1.88 11.36 15.75
CA ASP A 162 1.25 10.50 14.74
C ASP A 162 1.91 9.12 14.74
N TRP A 163 3.24 9.07 14.85
CA TRP A 163 3.96 7.81 15.02
C TRP A 163 3.50 7.02 16.23
N ASN A 164 3.34 7.68 17.39
CA ASN A 164 2.86 7.02 18.60
C ASN A 164 1.42 6.50 18.45
N THR A 165 0.57 7.24 17.73
CA THR A 165 -0.79 6.82 17.41
C THR A 165 -0.76 5.58 16.49
N LEU A 166 0.04 5.61 15.43
CA LEU A 166 0.21 4.47 14.52
C LEU A 166 0.74 3.23 15.25
N GLU A 167 1.76 3.38 16.10
CA GLU A 167 2.29 2.29 16.91
C GLU A 167 1.17 1.66 17.77
N SER A 168 0.33 2.48 18.39
CA SER A 168 -0.79 2.01 19.21
C SER A 168 -1.85 1.27 18.39
N VAL A 169 -2.22 1.80 17.21
CA VAL A 169 -3.21 1.20 16.31
C VAL A 169 -2.70 -0.12 15.73
N PHE A 170 -1.47 -0.15 15.24
CA PHE A 170 -0.88 -1.36 14.68
C PHE A 170 -0.63 -2.44 15.72
N ASN A 171 -0.26 -2.06 16.95
CA ASN A 171 -0.19 -2.99 18.07
C ASN A 171 -1.57 -3.60 18.39
N TYR A 172 -2.62 -2.77 18.41
CA TYR A 172 -3.99 -3.28 18.54
C TYR A 172 -4.35 -4.27 17.43
N PHE A 173 -4.12 -3.92 16.16
CA PHE A 173 -4.41 -4.80 15.02
C PHE A 173 -3.64 -6.12 15.07
N SER A 174 -2.41 -6.13 15.57
CA SER A 174 -1.63 -7.37 15.72
C SER A 174 -2.19 -8.33 16.76
N THR A 175 -3.01 -7.84 17.69
CA THR A 175 -3.58 -8.63 18.79
C THR A 175 -5.05 -9.01 18.59
N VAL A 176 -5.75 -8.35 17.66
CA VAL A 176 -7.17 -8.60 17.40
C VAL A 176 -7.36 -9.92 16.64
N PRO A 177 -8.12 -10.89 17.19
CA PRO A 177 -8.32 -12.19 16.55
C PRO A 177 -9.09 -12.14 15.22
N ALA A 178 -9.88 -11.09 15.02
CA ALA A 178 -10.77 -10.91 13.88
C ALA A 178 -10.41 -9.67 13.05
N LEU A 179 -9.11 -9.38 12.90
CA LEU A 179 -8.67 -8.30 12.00
C LEU A 179 -9.12 -8.59 10.57
N VAL A 180 -9.88 -7.68 9.99
CA VAL A 180 -10.32 -7.74 8.60
C VAL A 180 -9.38 -6.88 7.76
N VAL A 181 -8.76 -7.48 6.74
CA VAL A 181 -7.93 -6.76 5.77
C VAL A 181 -8.56 -6.91 4.39
N GLU A 182 -9.03 -5.81 3.83
CA GLU A 182 -9.78 -5.75 2.57
C GLU A 182 -8.99 -5.02 1.49
N THR A 183 -9.26 -5.39 0.24
CA THR A 183 -8.84 -4.63 -0.95
C THR A 183 -10.05 -4.14 -1.72
N VAL A 184 -10.01 -2.94 -2.23
CA VAL A 184 -11.03 -2.31 -3.05
C VAL A 184 -10.40 -1.70 -4.31
#